data_fbb82db5ca86c51dd579068e03d74ada
#
_entry.id   fbb82db5ca86c51dd579068e03d74ada
#
_cell.length_a   1.000
_cell.length_b   1.000
_cell.length_c   1.000
_cell.angle_alpha   90.00
_cell.angle_beta   90.00
_cell.angle_gamma   90.00
#
_symmetry.space_group_name_H-M   'P 1'
#
loop_
_entity.id
_entity.type
_entity.pdbx_description
1 polymer ?
#
loop_
_entity_poly.entity_id
_entity_poly.type
_entity_poly.pdbx_seq_one_letter_code
_entity_poly.pdbx_strand_id
1 'polypeptide(L)'
;MMHTGVESILHEVQKVIVGKDDVLEKILMTILSGGHVLLDDVPGTGKTTTALAFSRALGLQYGRIQFTPDVLPSDIVGFSLYRRDSGTFTYQPGAVMTNLLLADEVNRTSSKTQSALLEVMEERQVTVDGVTHPLPDPFVVIATQNPVGSAGTQLLPQAQLDRFMVRLVMGYPDFASQVNILRDRRTGDPLETVETVSSAAALLEMQAQARAVHVADALLEYITHLAEASRTHPLVTLGISPRGALAVCRMCRSRALMEGRDYVLPDDVAYIFSDVCAHRLILSAKARITEMSASDVLAEVLAAVPRPDRV
;
A
#
# COMPACT_ATOMS: atom_id res chain seq x y z
N MET A 1 18.00 4.27 -16.61
CA MET A 1 16.91 4.10 -17.60
C MET A 1 15.87 3.24 -16.91
N MET A 2 14.61 3.68 -16.84
CA MET A 2 13.54 2.98 -16.11
C MET A 2 13.38 1.55 -16.66
N HIS A 3 13.00 0.61 -15.80
CA HIS A 3 12.75 -0.78 -16.19
C HIS A 3 11.54 -0.83 -17.15
N THR A 4 11.70 -1.41 -18.34
CA THR A 4 10.72 -1.32 -19.44
C THR A 4 9.31 -1.78 -19.04
N GLY A 5 9.19 -2.86 -18.27
CA GLY A 5 7.88 -3.36 -17.80
C GLY A 5 7.21 -2.41 -16.81
N VAL A 6 7.99 -1.72 -15.96
CA VAL A 6 7.50 -0.71 -15.01
C VAL A 6 6.99 0.52 -15.73
N GLU A 7 7.75 1.02 -16.71
CA GLU A 7 7.39 2.18 -17.52
C GLU A 7 6.07 1.96 -18.26
N SER A 8 5.88 0.79 -18.86
CA SER A 8 4.63 0.44 -19.55
C SER A 8 3.43 0.43 -18.61
N ILE A 9 3.58 -0.13 -17.39
CA ILE A 9 2.49 -0.17 -16.40
C ILE A 9 2.11 1.24 -15.94
N LEU A 10 3.11 2.08 -15.59
CA LEU A 10 2.86 3.46 -15.17
C LEU A 10 2.21 4.27 -16.28
N HIS A 11 2.68 4.12 -17.53
CA HIS A 11 2.09 4.81 -18.69
C HIS A 11 0.59 4.49 -18.83
N GLU A 12 0.19 3.23 -18.70
CA GLU A 12 -1.23 2.83 -18.79
C GLU A 12 -2.06 3.45 -17.66
N VAL A 13 -1.55 3.44 -16.42
CA VAL A 13 -2.27 4.01 -15.28
C VAL A 13 -2.37 5.53 -15.37
N GLN A 14 -1.35 6.20 -15.86
CA GLN A 14 -1.29 7.66 -16.07
C GLN A 14 -2.30 8.17 -17.12
N LYS A 15 -2.77 7.33 -18.05
CA LYS A 15 -3.87 7.69 -18.97
C LYS A 15 -5.16 8.07 -18.21
N VAL A 16 -5.34 7.53 -17.03
CA VAL A 16 -6.57 7.68 -16.25
C VAL A 16 -6.38 8.59 -15.03
N ILE A 17 -5.22 8.49 -14.38
CA ILE A 17 -4.89 9.22 -13.15
C ILE A 17 -3.88 10.30 -13.50
N VAL A 18 -4.35 11.52 -13.65
CA VAL A 18 -3.56 12.66 -14.13
C VAL A 18 -2.98 13.45 -12.95
N GLY A 19 -1.69 13.79 -13.04
CA GLY A 19 -1.02 14.69 -12.08
C GLY A 19 -0.74 14.08 -10.70
N LYS A 20 -0.61 12.74 -10.62
CA LYS A 20 -0.31 12.00 -9.39
C LYS A 20 0.86 11.03 -9.55
N ASP A 21 1.81 11.34 -10.42
CA ASP A 21 2.88 10.43 -10.83
C ASP A 21 3.67 9.88 -9.64
N ASP A 22 4.06 10.73 -8.68
CA ASP A 22 4.78 10.32 -7.46
C ASP A 22 3.98 9.29 -6.63
N VAL A 23 2.67 9.49 -6.49
CA VAL A 23 1.81 8.55 -5.75
C VAL A 23 1.67 7.23 -6.51
N LEU A 24 1.51 7.29 -7.84
CA LEU A 24 1.40 6.10 -8.69
C LEU A 24 2.68 5.28 -8.66
N GLU A 25 3.85 5.92 -8.73
CA GLU A 25 5.15 5.26 -8.57
C GLU A 25 5.25 4.55 -7.23
N LYS A 26 4.90 5.21 -6.11
CA LYS A 26 4.93 4.62 -4.77
C LYS A 26 3.95 3.47 -4.60
N ILE A 27 2.77 3.53 -5.22
CA ILE A 27 1.83 2.39 -5.27
C ILE A 27 2.48 1.21 -6.02
N LEU A 28 3.04 1.44 -7.21
CA LEU A 28 3.70 0.38 -7.97
C LEU A 28 4.92 -0.19 -7.23
N MET A 29 5.74 0.65 -6.62
CA MET A 29 6.83 0.20 -5.74
C MET A 29 6.33 -0.71 -4.62
N THR A 30 5.20 -0.38 -4.01
CA THR A 30 4.58 -1.19 -2.96
C THR A 30 4.11 -2.54 -3.50
N ILE A 31 3.49 -2.57 -4.67
CA ILE A 31 3.08 -3.79 -5.36
C ILE A 31 4.30 -4.67 -5.68
N LEU A 32 5.37 -4.09 -6.20
CA LEU A 32 6.64 -4.79 -6.49
C LEU A 32 7.34 -5.29 -5.22
N SER A 33 7.16 -4.60 -4.10
CA SER A 33 7.66 -5.03 -2.79
C SER A 33 6.83 -6.16 -2.16
N GLY A 34 5.71 -6.58 -2.79
CA GLY A 34 4.76 -7.53 -2.24
C GLY A 34 4.04 -7.01 -1.01
N GLY A 35 3.84 -5.70 -0.91
CA GLY A 35 3.19 -5.02 0.20
C GLY A 35 1.76 -4.57 -0.10
N HIS A 36 1.15 -3.87 0.87
CA HIS A 36 -0.20 -3.33 0.81
C HIS A 36 -0.18 -1.83 1.00
N VAL A 37 -1.09 -1.11 0.35
CA VAL A 37 -1.18 0.35 0.34
C VAL A 37 -2.36 0.81 1.18
N LEU A 38 -2.16 1.85 1.99
CA LEU A 38 -3.23 2.60 2.63
C LEU A 38 -3.32 4.00 1.98
N LEU A 39 -4.45 4.30 1.36
CA LEU A 39 -4.76 5.63 0.83
C LEU A 39 -5.61 6.39 1.84
N ASP A 40 -5.03 7.42 2.42
CA ASP A 40 -5.69 8.27 3.42
C ASP A 40 -6.11 9.59 2.79
N ASP A 41 -7.39 9.70 2.42
CA ASP A 41 -7.82 10.88 1.67
C ASP A 41 -9.34 11.07 1.71
N VAL A 42 -9.76 12.28 1.36
CA VAL A 42 -11.17 12.63 1.19
C VAL A 42 -11.83 11.82 0.06
N PRO A 43 -13.16 11.65 0.09
CA PRO A 43 -13.89 11.01 -1.00
C PRO A 43 -13.71 11.75 -2.33
N GLY A 44 -13.73 11.01 -3.45
CA GLY A 44 -13.74 11.59 -4.79
C GLY A 44 -12.36 11.91 -5.40
N THR A 45 -11.26 11.53 -4.77
CA THR A 45 -9.88 11.76 -5.27
C THR A 45 -9.38 10.70 -6.26
N GLY A 46 -10.23 9.78 -6.71
CA GLY A 46 -9.87 8.79 -7.73
C GLY A 46 -9.30 7.46 -7.19
N LYS A 47 -9.39 7.19 -5.87
CA LYS A 47 -8.84 5.96 -5.23
C LYS A 47 -9.33 4.66 -5.89
N THR A 48 -10.63 4.56 -6.14
CA THR A 48 -11.24 3.39 -6.81
C THR A 48 -10.73 3.25 -8.25
N THR A 49 -10.66 4.37 -8.96
CA THR A 49 -10.17 4.40 -10.35
C THR A 49 -8.70 3.98 -10.43
N THR A 50 -7.88 4.38 -9.45
CA THR A 50 -6.47 3.99 -9.35
C THR A 50 -6.33 2.47 -9.18
N ALA A 51 -7.09 1.85 -8.27
CA ALA A 51 -7.05 0.41 -8.07
C ALA A 51 -7.49 -0.36 -9.33
N LEU A 52 -8.54 0.12 -10.02
CA LEU A 52 -9.01 -0.47 -11.27
C LEU A 52 -7.97 -0.32 -12.39
N ALA A 53 -7.33 0.85 -12.53
CA ALA A 53 -6.31 1.07 -13.54
C ALA A 53 -5.10 0.13 -13.33
N PHE A 54 -4.59 0.01 -12.10
CA PHE A 54 -3.54 -0.94 -11.78
C PHE A 54 -3.96 -2.39 -12.05
N SER A 55 -5.17 -2.80 -11.67
CA SER A 55 -5.61 -4.19 -11.91
C SER A 55 -5.68 -4.53 -13.40
N ARG A 56 -6.15 -3.59 -14.23
CA ARG A 56 -6.20 -3.76 -15.70
C ARG A 56 -4.82 -3.79 -16.31
N ALA A 57 -3.98 -2.79 -16.01
CA ALA A 57 -2.62 -2.71 -16.56
C ALA A 57 -1.77 -3.94 -16.18
N LEU A 58 -1.95 -4.46 -14.97
CA LEU A 58 -1.25 -5.64 -14.45
C LEU A 58 -1.90 -6.99 -14.84
N GLY A 59 -3.08 -6.99 -15.47
CA GLY A 59 -3.80 -8.22 -15.82
C GLY A 59 -4.20 -9.06 -14.58
N LEU A 60 -4.56 -8.39 -13.48
CA LEU A 60 -4.89 -9.01 -12.21
C LEU A 60 -6.41 -9.13 -12.02
N GLN A 61 -6.84 -10.23 -11.39
CA GLN A 61 -8.21 -10.34 -10.94
C GLN A 61 -8.48 -9.27 -9.87
N TYR A 62 -9.49 -8.43 -10.12
CA TYR A 62 -9.91 -7.35 -9.24
C TYR A 62 -11.08 -7.75 -8.37
N GLY A 63 -11.00 -7.41 -7.08
CA GLY A 63 -12.10 -7.48 -6.14
C GLY A 63 -12.31 -6.14 -5.44
N ARG A 64 -13.53 -5.84 -5.03
CA ARG A 64 -13.84 -4.66 -4.22
C ARG A 64 -14.77 -5.03 -3.08
N ILE A 65 -14.47 -4.52 -1.90
CA ILE A 65 -15.37 -4.52 -0.75
C ILE A 65 -15.49 -3.10 -0.21
N GLN A 66 -16.72 -2.61 -0.08
CA GLN A 66 -17.03 -1.34 0.58
C GLN A 66 -17.34 -1.64 2.04
N PHE A 67 -16.52 -1.13 2.94
CA PHE A 67 -16.70 -1.32 4.37
C PHE A 67 -17.81 -0.40 4.91
N THR A 68 -18.78 -1.04 5.56
CA THR A 68 -19.88 -0.43 6.31
C THR A 68 -19.97 -1.12 7.68
N PRO A 69 -20.71 -0.57 8.65
CA PRO A 69 -20.91 -1.23 9.94
C PRO A 69 -21.49 -2.66 9.85
N ASP A 70 -22.20 -2.97 8.76
CA ASP A 70 -22.88 -4.26 8.57
C ASP A 70 -21.98 -5.35 7.96
N VAL A 71 -20.79 -5.00 7.44
CA VAL A 71 -19.85 -5.97 6.83
C VAL A 71 -19.31 -6.91 7.91
N LEU A 72 -19.45 -8.21 7.65
CA LEU A 72 -19.03 -9.28 8.54
C LEU A 72 -17.63 -9.82 8.15
N PRO A 73 -16.88 -10.44 9.07
CA PRO A 73 -15.66 -11.16 8.73
C PRO A 73 -15.84 -12.23 7.65
N SER A 74 -16.99 -12.91 7.64
CA SER A 74 -17.34 -13.92 6.62
C SER A 74 -17.46 -13.35 5.20
N ASP A 75 -17.79 -12.08 5.05
CA ASP A 75 -17.84 -11.42 3.73
C ASP A 75 -16.41 -11.25 3.17
N ILE A 76 -15.42 -11.16 4.06
CA ILE A 76 -13.99 -11.03 3.72
C ILE A 76 -13.38 -12.38 3.43
N VAL A 77 -13.46 -13.32 4.41
CA VAL A 77 -12.75 -14.61 4.34
C VAL A 77 -13.55 -15.73 3.70
N GLY A 78 -14.86 -15.55 3.54
CA GLY A 78 -15.77 -16.60 3.08
C GLY A 78 -16.36 -17.41 4.23
N PHE A 79 -17.18 -18.40 3.88
CA PHE A 79 -17.86 -19.29 4.82
C PHE A 79 -18.16 -20.63 4.18
N SER A 80 -18.49 -21.66 4.99
CA SER A 80 -18.93 -22.95 4.49
C SER A 80 -20.46 -23.01 4.42
N LEU A 81 -20.96 -23.43 3.25
CA LEU A 81 -22.38 -23.65 3.01
C LEU A 81 -22.68 -25.16 2.99
N TYR A 82 -23.63 -25.61 3.80
CA TYR A 82 -24.09 -26.99 3.74
C TYR A 82 -24.98 -27.23 2.51
N ARG A 83 -24.55 -28.13 1.64
CA ARG A 83 -25.30 -28.56 0.46
C ARG A 83 -26.18 -29.77 0.82
N ARG A 84 -27.50 -29.59 0.82
CA ARG A 84 -28.47 -30.67 1.16
C ARG A 84 -28.48 -31.79 0.11
N ASP A 85 -28.23 -31.46 -1.14
CA ASP A 85 -28.18 -32.37 -2.29
C ASP A 85 -27.01 -33.38 -2.21
N SER A 86 -25.85 -32.94 -1.73
CA SER A 86 -24.66 -33.79 -1.60
C SER A 86 -24.33 -34.20 -0.16
N GLY A 87 -24.99 -33.62 0.83
CA GLY A 87 -24.70 -33.84 2.26
C GLY A 87 -23.34 -33.31 2.71
N THR A 88 -22.74 -32.39 1.95
CA THR A 88 -21.38 -31.88 2.20
C THR A 88 -21.36 -30.37 2.45
N PHE A 89 -20.33 -29.92 3.16
CA PHE A 89 -20.02 -28.50 3.26
C PHE A 89 -19.17 -28.07 2.05
N THR A 90 -19.53 -26.93 1.45
CA THR A 90 -18.78 -26.33 0.34
C THR A 90 -18.35 -24.92 0.74
N TYR A 91 -17.05 -24.64 0.62
CA TYR A 91 -16.51 -23.30 0.86
C TYR A 91 -17.06 -22.31 -0.19
N GLN A 92 -17.57 -21.20 0.30
CA GLN A 92 -17.95 -20.03 -0.50
C GLN A 92 -16.87 -18.96 -0.30
N PRO A 93 -16.12 -18.60 -1.38
CA PRO A 93 -15.04 -17.63 -1.26
C PRO A 93 -15.53 -16.24 -0.83
N GLY A 94 -14.78 -15.60 0.06
CA GLY A 94 -14.98 -14.19 0.41
C GLY A 94 -14.27 -13.24 -0.56
N ALA A 95 -14.40 -11.94 -0.28
CA ALA A 95 -13.87 -10.87 -1.14
C ALA A 95 -12.35 -10.91 -1.32
N VAL A 96 -11.60 -11.54 -0.41
CA VAL A 96 -10.13 -11.63 -0.47
C VAL A 96 -9.61 -12.64 -1.50
N MET A 97 -10.48 -13.51 -2.03
CA MET A 97 -10.06 -14.51 -3.01
C MET A 97 -9.87 -13.89 -4.40
N THR A 98 -8.94 -12.95 -4.49
CA THR A 98 -8.60 -12.16 -5.68
C THR A 98 -7.13 -11.75 -5.63
N ASN A 99 -6.57 -11.24 -6.76
CA ASN A 99 -5.18 -10.77 -6.79
C ASN A 99 -5.03 -9.33 -6.27
N LEU A 100 -5.91 -8.42 -6.68
CA LEU A 100 -5.92 -7.04 -6.22
C LEU A 100 -7.28 -6.73 -5.59
N LEU A 101 -7.27 -6.51 -4.28
CA LEU A 101 -8.45 -6.14 -3.51
C LEU A 101 -8.45 -4.64 -3.22
N LEU A 102 -9.50 -3.94 -3.65
CA LEU A 102 -9.82 -2.62 -3.12
C LEU A 102 -10.68 -2.78 -1.86
N ALA A 103 -10.09 -2.46 -0.72
CA ALA A 103 -10.74 -2.42 0.58
C ALA A 103 -11.15 -0.97 0.90
N ASP A 104 -12.37 -0.59 0.50
CA ASP A 104 -12.80 0.81 0.50
C ASP A 104 -13.42 1.20 1.84
N GLU A 105 -12.94 2.32 2.43
CA GLU A 105 -13.36 2.88 3.73
C GLU A 105 -13.20 1.90 4.92
N VAL A 106 -12.02 1.25 5.05
CA VAL A 106 -11.75 0.23 6.08
C VAL A 106 -11.98 0.69 7.52
N ASN A 107 -11.99 2.00 7.75
CA ASN A 107 -12.24 2.59 9.06
C ASN A 107 -13.73 2.81 9.39
N ARG A 108 -14.66 2.30 8.57
CA ARG A 108 -16.12 2.36 8.81
C ARG A 108 -16.74 1.06 9.31
N THR A 109 -15.96 0.02 9.50
CA THR A 109 -16.44 -1.27 9.98
C THR A 109 -15.97 -1.58 11.40
N SER A 110 -16.46 -2.68 11.97
CA SER A 110 -16.06 -3.12 13.30
C SER A 110 -14.58 -3.53 13.35
N SER A 111 -13.95 -3.40 14.52
CA SER A 111 -12.55 -3.84 14.72
C SER A 111 -12.37 -5.35 14.46
N LYS A 112 -13.41 -6.16 14.63
CA LYS A 112 -13.39 -7.59 14.33
C LYS A 112 -13.27 -7.84 12.83
N THR A 113 -14.02 -7.11 12.02
CA THR A 113 -13.97 -7.17 10.56
C THR A 113 -12.66 -6.64 10.02
N GLN A 114 -12.15 -5.51 10.58
CA GLN A 114 -10.82 -5.00 10.27
C GLN A 114 -9.73 -6.05 10.53
N SER A 115 -9.78 -6.72 11.69
CA SER A 115 -8.80 -7.75 12.05
C SER A 115 -8.80 -8.92 11.08
N ALA A 116 -9.97 -9.35 10.58
CA ALA A 116 -10.04 -10.42 9.58
C ALA A 116 -9.33 -10.05 8.28
N LEU A 117 -9.52 -8.83 7.75
CA LEU A 117 -8.79 -8.36 6.56
C LEU A 117 -7.28 -8.34 6.83
N LEU A 118 -6.87 -7.78 7.96
CA LEU A 118 -5.46 -7.57 8.28
C LEU A 118 -4.72 -8.89 8.58
N GLU A 119 -5.42 -9.89 9.11
CA GLU A 119 -4.89 -11.23 9.27
C GLU A 119 -4.60 -11.87 7.91
N VAL A 120 -5.55 -11.78 6.98
CA VAL A 120 -5.39 -12.30 5.61
C VAL A 120 -4.25 -11.61 4.86
N MET A 121 -4.07 -10.30 5.06
CA MET A 121 -2.94 -9.55 4.47
C MET A 121 -1.58 -10.09 4.95
N GLU A 122 -1.50 -10.55 6.19
CA GLU A 122 -0.27 -11.09 6.78
C GLU A 122 -0.04 -12.55 6.39
N GLU A 123 -1.06 -13.39 6.61
CA GLU A 123 -0.97 -14.84 6.48
C GLU A 123 -1.06 -15.33 5.01
N ARG A 124 -1.58 -14.51 4.09
CA ARG A 124 -1.84 -14.83 2.67
C ARG A 124 -2.66 -16.11 2.47
N GLN A 125 -3.49 -16.43 3.44
CA GLN A 125 -4.39 -17.57 3.44
C GLN A 125 -5.60 -17.27 4.34
N VAL A 126 -6.68 -18.01 4.16
CA VAL A 126 -7.84 -18.01 5.05
C VAL A 126 -8.07 -19.41 5.58
N THR A 127 -8.50 -19.53 6.83
CA THR A 127 -8.90 -20.81 7.42
C THR A 127 -10.38 -20.75 7.81
N VAL A 128 -11.19 -21.59 7.17
CA VAL A 128 -12.63 -21.69 7.41
C VAL A 128 -12.95 -23.13 7.82
N ASP A 129 -13.58 -23.31 8.97
CA ASP A 129 -13.95 -24.63 9.53
C ASP A 129 -12.79 -25.65 9.56
N GLY A 130 -11.58 -25.15 9.88
CA GLY A 130 -10.38 -25.98 9.97
C GLY A 130 -9.72 -26.32 8.63
N VAL A 131 -10.26 -25.82 7.52
CA VAL A 131 -9.66 -25.97 6.18
C VAL A 131 -8.99 -24.68 5.76
N THR A 132 -7.71 -24.77 5.38
CA THR A 132 -6.93 -23.62 4.91
C THR A 132 -7.01 -23.48 3.39
N HIS A 133 -7.33 -22.29 2.94
CA HIS A 133 -7.43 -21.91 1.53
C HIS A 133 -6.37 -20.84 1.24
N PRO A 134 -5.34 -21.11 0.41
CA PRO A 134 -4.36 -20.12 0.01
C PRO A 134 -5.00 -19.03 -0.85
N LEU A 135 -4.54 -17.80 -0.72
CA LEU A 135 -4.95 -16.72 -1.60
C LEU A 135 -4.30 -16.83 -2.97
N PRO A 136 -4.90 -16.23 -4.01
CA PRO A 136 -4.22 -16.04 -5.30
C PRO A 136 -2.90 -15.28 -5.11
N ASP A 137 -1.84 -15.70 -5.81
CA ASP A 137 -0.55 -15.01 -5.79
C ASP A 137 -0.28 -14.37 -7.19
N PRO A 138 0.08 -13.09 -7.27
CA PRO A 138 0.27 -12.13 -6.17
C PRO A 138 -1.06 -11.70 -5.51
N PHE A 139 -1.01 -11.36 -4.22
CA PHE A 139 -2.11 -10.76 -3.48
C PHE A 139 -1.73 -9.37 -2.98
N VAL A 140 -2.49 -8.36 -3.39
CA VAL A 140 -2.29 -6.95 -3.03
C VAL A 140 -3.58 -6.35 -2.53
N VAL A 141 -3.51 -5.60 -1.43
CA VAL A 141 -4.62 -4.80 -0.93
C VAL A 141 -4.29 -3.31 -1.12
N ILE A 142 -5.18 -2.60 -1.78
CA ILE A 142 -5.24 -1.14 -1.73
C ILE A 142 -6.41 -0.80 -0.83
N ALA A 143 -6.12 -0.39 0.39
CA ALA A 143 -7.12 0.03 1.35
C ALA A 143 -7.30 1.54 1.30
N THR A 144 -8.53 2.01 1.52
CA THR A 144 -8.81 3.43 1.68
C THR A 144 -9.36 3.71 3.07
N GLN A 145 -9.04 4.87 3.61
CA GLN A 145 -9.71 5.39 4.80
C GLN A 145 -10.09 6.85 4.58
N ASN A 146 -11.17 7.26 5.22
CA ASN A 146 -11.55 8.68 5.27
C ASN A 146 -10.87 9.36 6.46
N PRO A 147 -10.60 10.67 6.38
CA PRO A 147 -10.03 11.42 7.48
C PRO A 147 -10.84 11.23 8.77
N VAL A 148 -10.12 11.22 9.89
CA VAL A 148 -10.69 11.11 11.23
C VAL A 148 -11.65 12.27 11.48
N GLY A 149 -12.83 11.97 12.05
CA GLY A 149 -13.88 12.98 12.29
C GLY A 149 -15.06 12.88 11.32
N SER A 150 -14.97 12.08 10.26
CA SER A 150 -16.14 11.73 9.45
C SER A 150 -17.10 10.86 10.27
N ALA A 151 -18.42 11.05 10.10
CA ALA A 151 -19.43 10.31 10.85
C ALA A 151 -19.27 8.79 10.66
N GLY A 152 -19.22 8.04 11.76
CA GLY A 152 -19.12 6.58 11.76
C GLY A 152 -17.73 6.01 11.45
N THR A 153 -16.67 6.81 11.50
CA THR A 153 -15.29 6.32 11.34
C THR A 153 -14.64 5.97 12.68
N GLN A 154 -13.84 4.90 12.71
CA GLN A 154 -13.02 4.49 13.84
C GLN A 154 -11.54 4.55 13.43
N LEU A 155 -10.68 4.96 14.36
CA LEU A 155 -9.23 4.90 14.13
C LEU A 155 -8.76 3.44 14.01
N LEU A 156 -7.96 3.16 12.99
CA LEU A 156 -7.21 1.91 12.94
C LEU A 156 -6.17 1.91 14.08
N PRO A 157 -6.12 0.87 14.91
CA PRO A 157 -5.06 0.72 15.90
C PRO A 157 -3.66 0.72 15.27
N GLN A 158 -2.66 1.24 15.99
CA GLN A 158 -1.29 1.35 15.50
C GLN A 158 -0.72 0.02 14.99
N ALA A 159 -0.97 -1.07 15.71
CA ALA A 159 -0.52 -2.42 15.30
C ALA A 159 -1.17 -2.90 13.99
N GLN A 160 -2.31 -2.33 13.61
CA GLN A 160 -3.00 -2.62 12.36
C GLN A 160 -2.43 -1.76 11.22
N LEU A 161 -2.12 -0.48 11.49
CA LEU A 161 -1.47 0.41 10.53
C LEU A 161 -0.09 -0.10 10.09
N ASP A 162 0.67 -0.73 11.00
CA ASP A 162 2.00 -1.29 10.71
C ASP A 162 2.00 -2.42 9.66
N ARG A 163 0.84 -2.99 9.33
CA ARG A 163 0.69 -4.00 8.27
C ARG A 163 0.68 -3.42 6.86
N PHE A 164 0.30 -2.15 6.72
CA PHE A 164 0.43 -1.44 5.45
C PHE A 164 1.88 -1.03 5.22
N MET A 165 2.39 -1.27 4.01
CA MET A 165 3.78 -0.93 3.67
C MET A 165 3.96 0.57 3.57
N VAL A 166 3.00 1.25 2.94
CA VAL A 166 2.97 2.71 2.80
C VAL A 166 1.60 3.27 3.18
N ARG A 167 1.60 4.53 3.63
CA ARG A 167 0.41 5.36 3.76
C ARG A 167 0.58 6.59 2.89
N LEU A 168 -0.27 6.73 1.89
CA LEU A 168 -0.19 7.76 0.87
C LEU A 168 -1.44 8.64 0.86
N VAL A 169 -1.26 9.88 0.45
CA VAL A 169 -2.34 10.86 0.24
C VAL A 169 -2.35 11.23 -1.24
N MET A 170 -3.47 11.03 -1.92
CA MET A 170 -3.59 11.45 -3.32
C MET A 170 -3.87 12.96 -3.43
N GLY A 171 -4.69 13.50 -2.53
CA GLY A 171 -5.12 14.89 -2.56
C GLY A 171 -5.94 15.27 -3.80
N TYR A 172 -6.43 16.48 -3.85
CA TYR A 172 -7.08 16.99 -5.05
C TYR A 172 -6.08 17.20 -6.17
N PRO A 173 -6.48 17.03 -7.45
CA PRO A 173 -5.64 17.39 -8.58
C PRO A 173 -5.40 18.91 -8.60
N ASP A 174 -4.28 19.33 -9.17
CA ASP A 174 -4.04 20.74 -9.46
C ASP A 174 -4.99 21.25 -10.56
N PHE A 175 -4.99 22.55 -10.80
CA PHE A 175 -5.90 23.18 -11.76
C PHE A 175 -5.75 22.60 -13.16
N ALA A 176 -4.53 22.39 -13.65
CA ALA A 176 -4.27 21.89 -15.01
C ALA A 176 -4.73 20.44 -15.14
N SER A 177 -4.39 19.60 -14.16
CA SER A 177 -4.84 18.20 -14.08
C SER A 177 -6.36 18.10 -13.99
N GLN A 178 -7.03 18.96 -13.22
CA GLN A 178 -8.49 18.98 -13.12
C GLN A 178 -9.13 19.33 -14.47
N VAL A 179 -8.59 20.29 -15.21
CA VAL A 179 -9.07 20.65 -16.57
C VAL A 179 -8.90 19.46 -17.52
N ASN A 180 -7.76 18.77 -17.47
CA ASN A 180 -7.51 17.60 -18.30
C ASN A 180 -8.50 16.47 -17.97
N ILE A 181 -8.72 16.16 -16.71
CA ILE A 181 -9.73 15.17 -16.28
C ILE A 181 -11.12 15.48 -16.85
N LEU A 182 -11.54 16.75 -16.80
CA LEU A 182 -12.84 17.18 -17.37
C LEU A 182 -12.87 17.05 -18.89
N ARG A 183 -11.74 17.33 -19.56
CA ARG A 183 -11.63 17.24 -21.03
C ARG A 183 -11.69 15.78 -21.49
N ASP A 184 -10.95 14.89 -20.85
CA ASP A 184 -10.81 13.48 -21.24
C ASP A 184 -12.13 12.72 -21.05
N ARG A 185 -12.91 13.10 -20.03
CA ARG A 185 -14.24 12.50 -19.78
C ARG A 185 -15.38 13.04 -20.65
N ARG A 186 -15.10 13.95 -21.59
CA ARG A 186 -16.13 14.43 -22.53
C ARG A 186 -16.52 13.41 -23.59
N THR A 187 -15.62 12.52 -23.96
CA THR A 187 -15.79 11.57 -25.08
C THR A 187 -15.92 10.10 -24.63
N GLY A 188 -15.71 9.79 -23.36
CA GLY A 188 -15.79 8.41 -22.82
C GLY A 188 -15.18 8.30 -21.44
N ASP A 189 -15.12 7.08 -20.92
CA ASP A 189 -14.39 6.78 -19.68
C ASP A 189 -12.94 6.42 -20.03
N PRO A 190 -11.92 7.22 -19.62
CA PRO A 190 -10.52 6.91 -19.87
C PRO A 190 -10.09 5.53 -19.34
N LEU A 191 -10.78 5.01 -18.33
CA LEU A 191 -10.49 3.68 -17.81
C LEU A 191 -10.65 2.58 -18.87
N GLU A 192 -11.52 2.76 -19.87
CA GLU A 192 -11.71 1.78 -20.95
C GLU A 192 -10.51 1.73 -21.92
N THR A 193 -9.65 2.77 -21.91
CA THR A 193 -8.45 2.83 -22.76
C THR A 193 -7.23 2.17 -22.15
N VAL A 194 -7.32 1.75 -20.87
CA VAL A 194 -6.21 1.07 -20.18
C VAL A 194 -6.04 -0.34 -20.74
N GLU A 195 -4.89 -0.60 -21.31
CA GLU A 195 -4.51 -1.90 -21.87
C GLU A 195 -3.82 -2.77 -20.81
N THR A 196 -3.97 -4.08 -20.95
CA THR A 196 -3.21 -5.04 -20.12
C THR A 196 -1.81 -5.19 -20.72
N VAL A 197 -0.81 -4.71 -20.01
CA VAL A 197 0.60 -4.70 -20.44
C VAL A 197 1.48 -5.62 -19.59
N SER A 198 0.89 -6.31 -18.61
CA SER A 198 1.57 -7.26 -17.72
C SER A 198 0.66 -8.44 -17.38
N SER A 199 1.12 -9.33 -16.51
CA SER A 199 0.36 -10.48 -16.00
C SER A 199 0.77 -10.80 -14.56
N ALA A 200 -0.02 -11.63 -13.86
CA ALA A 200 0.33 -12.10 -12.52
C ALA A 200 1.73 -12.76 -12.51
N ALA A 201 2.05 -13.59 -13.52
CA ALA A 201 3.36 -14.24 -13.62
C ALA A 201 4.50 -13.22 -13.83
N ALA A 202 4.32 -12.24 -14.73
CA ALA A 202 5.31 -11.20 -14.95
C ALA A 202 5.50 -10.30 -13.70
N LEU A 203 4.43 -10.03 -12.96
CA LEU A 203 4.53 -9.30 -11.71
C LEU A 203 5.33 -10.07 -10.65
N LEU A 204 5.09 -11.38 -10.51
CA LEU A 204 5.87 -12.24 -9.59
C LEU A 204 7.35 -12.28 -9.96
N GLU A 205 7.66 -12.29 -11.25
CA GLU A 205 9.05 -12.20 -11.73
C GLU A 205 9.70 -10.86 -11.38
N MET A 206 9.01 -9.72 -11.62
CA MET A 206 9.49 -8.40 -11.20
C MET A 206 9.66 -8.30 -9.68
N GLN A 207 8.77 -8.91 -8.88
CA GLN A 207 8.93 -9.00 -7.43
C GLN A 207 10.17 -9.82 -7.03
N ALA A 208 10.47 -10.90 -7.75
CA ALA A 208 11.69 -11.68 -7.52
C ALA A 208 12.94 -10.89 -7.87
N GLN A 209 12.93 -10.15 -8.99
CA GLN A 209 14.01 -9.24 -9.37
C GLN A 209 14.22 -8.14 -8.32
N ALA A 210 13.15 -7.52 -7.82
CA ALA A 210 13.24 -6.52 -6.75
C ALA A 210 13.87 -7.10 -5.47
N ARG A 211 13.52 -8.33 -5.08
CA ARG A 211 14.15 -9.01 -3.94
C ARG A 211 15.63 -9.28 -4.14
N ALA A 212 16.08 -9.47 -5.37
CA ALA A 212 17.48 -9.74 -5.73
C ALA A 212 18.35 -8.47 -5.78
N VAL A 213 17.76 -7.26 -5.79
CA VAL A 213 18.52 -6.00 -5.77
C VAL A 213 19.40 -5.95 -4.53
N HIS A 214 20.68 -5.64 -4.75
CA HIS A 214 21.70 -5.59 -3.70
C HIS A 214 21.48 -4.40 -2.75
N VAL A 215 21.69 -4.65 -1.46
CA VAL A 215 21.69 -3.61 -0.41
C VAL A 215 23.00 -3.76 0.34
N ALA A 216 23.89 -2.79 0.24
CA ALA A 216 25.16 -2.80 0.94
C ALA A 216 24.96 -2.71 2.46
N ASP A 217 25.87 -3.32 3.23
CA ASP A 217 25.78 -3.32 4.71
C ASP A 217 25.73 -1.89 5.28
N ALA A 218 26.46 -0.95 4.69
CA ALA A 218 26.42 0.47 5.09
C ALA A 218 25.01 1.08 4.97
N LEU A 219 24.18 0.63 4.01
CA LEU A 219 22.78 1.07 3.91
C LEU A 219 21.87 0.37 4.93
N LEU A 220 22.15 -0.89 5.25
CA LEU A 220 21.43 -1.60 6.33
C LEU A 220 21.70 -0.94 7.69
N GLU A 221 22.96 -0.54 7.94
CA GLU A 221 23.35 0.24 9.11
C GLU A 221 22.67 1.62 9.11
N TYR A 222 22.67 2.33 7.99
CA TYR A 222 21.98 3.62 7.86
C TYR A 222 20.49 3.53 8.17
N ILE A 223 19.77 2.56 7.60
CA ILE A 223 18.35 2.33 7.89
C ILE A 223 18.14 2.01 9.38
N THR A 224 19.06 1.25 9.98
CA THR A 224 19.02 0.92 11.41
C THR A 224 19.22 2.17 12.27
N HIS A 225 20.21 3.01 11.96
CA HIS A 225 20.43 4.29 12.66
C HIS A 225 19.22 5.23 12.54
N LEU A 226 18.58 5.31 11.38
CA LEU A 226 17.34 6.06 11.22
C LEU A 226 16.22 5.54 12.13
N ALA A 227 16.08 4.20 12.21
CA ALA A 227 15.09 3.59 13.11
C ALA A 227 15.39 3.86 14.59
N GLU A 228 16.65 3.77 15.02
CA GLU A 228 17.10 4.08 16.38
C GLU A 228 16.90 5.57 16.71
N ALA A 229 17.29 6.47 15.81
CA ALA A 229 17.09 7.91 15.97
C ALA A 229 15.60 8.25 16.14
N SER A 230 14.70 7.56 15.40
CA SER A 230 13.27 7.74 15.56
C SER A 230 12.76 7.32 16.95
N ARG A 231 13.35 6.27 17.55
CA ARG A 231 12.97 5.75 18.88
C ARG A 231 13.44 6.63 20.03
N THR A 232 14.55 7.34 19.83
CA THR A 232 15.17 8.23 20.83
C THR A 232 14.78 9.69 20.67
N HIS A 233 14.01 10.00 19.62
CA HIS A 233 13.60 11.37 19.32
C HIS A 233 12.65 11.92 20.41
N PRO A 234 12.88 13.17 20.95
CA PRO A 234 12.13 13.70 22.09
C PRO A 234 10.64 13.94 21.86
N LEU A 235 10.23 13.97 20.59
CA LEU A 235 8.81 14.14 20.19
C LEU A 235 8.12 12.80 19.87
N VAL A 236 8.79 11.66 20.01
CA VAL A 236 8.28 10.33 19.70
C VAL A 236 8.08 9.51 20.96
N THR A 237 6.92 8.87 21.10
CA THR A 237 6.64 7.88 22.15
C THR A 237 6.88 6.46 21.66
N LEU A 238 6.57 6.18 20.39
CA LEU A 238 6.85 4.90 19.73
C LEU A 238 7.47 5.20 18.37
N GLY A 239 8.71 4.75 18.16
CA GLY A 239 9.46 4.91 16.91
C GLY A 239 9.29 3.72 15.95
N ILE A 240 10.09 3.71 14.88
CA ILE A 240 10.05 2.71 13.81
C ILE A 240 10.36 1.31 14.37
N SER A 241 9.46 0.36 14.10
CA SER A 241 9.64 -1.05 14.45
C SER A 241 10.64 -1.76 13.52
N PRO A 242 11.16 -2.96 13.88
CA PRO A 242 11.95 -3.76 12.94
C PRO A 242 11.18 -4.08 11.64
N ARG A 243 9.85 -4.27 11.71
CA ARG A 243 8.99 -4.43 10.54
C ARG A 243 9.02 -3.17 9.65
N GLY A 244 8.99 -1.97 10.24
CA GLY A 244 9.11 -0.70 9.53
C GLY A 244 10.46 -0.57 8.82
N ALA A 245 11.58 -0.91 9.46
CA ALA A 245 12.90 -0.93 8.84
C ALA A 245 12.99 -1.92 7.66
N LEU A 246 12.42 -3.11 7.80
CA LEU A 246 12.30 -4.07 6.70
C LEU A 246 11.45 -3.56 5.55
N ALA A 247 10.36 -2.82 5.83
CA ALA A 247 9.53 -2.19 4.80
C ALA A 247 10.32 -1.12 4.04
N VAL A 248 11.10 -0.28 4.71
CA VAL A 248 12.03 0.68 4.08
C VAL A 248 12.99 -0.05 3.13
N CYS A 249 13.65 -1.10 3.59
CA CYS A 249 14.61 -1.86 2.78
C CYS A 249 13.94 -2.47 1.53
N ARG A 250 12.72 -3.04 1.66
CA ARG A 250 11.97 -3.61 0.53
C ARG A 250 11.57 -2.54 -0.49
N MET A 251 11.10 -1.39 -0.03
CA MET A 251 10.71 -0.28 -0.90
C MET A 251 11.90 0.31 -1.64
N CYS A 252 13.06 0.44 -0.99
CA CYS A 252 14.31 0.89 -1.64
C CYS A 252 14.73 -0.06 -2.77
N ARG A 253 14.64 -1.38 -2.57
CA ARG A 253 14.91 -2.38 -3.61
C ARG A 253 13.99 -2.23 -4.81
N SER A 254 12.68 -2.05 -4.55
CA SER A 254 11.71 -1.84 -5.63
C SER A 254 11.98 -0.53 -6.38
N ARG A 255 12.35 0.55 -5.70
CA ARG A 255 12.75 1.79 -6.35
C ARG A 255 13.98 1.60 -7.23
N ALA A 256 15.02 0.97 -6.72
CA ALA A 256 16.24 0.71 -7.48
C ALA A 256 15.93 -0.10 -8.76
N LEU A 257 15.09 -1.15 -8.66
CA LEU A 257 14.63 -1.90 -9.83
C LEU A 257 13.88 -1.00 -10.82
N MET A 258 12.94 -0.17 -10.36
CA MET A 258 12.20 0.76 -11.22
C MET A 258 13.11 1.71 -11.97
N GLU A 259 14.18 2.19 -11.33
CA GLU A 259 15.22 3.02 -11.92
C GLU A 259 16.23 2.23 -12.79
N GLY A 260 16.03 0.91 -12.96
CA GLY A 260 16.91 0.05 -13.75
C GLY A 260 18.28 -0.20 -13.11
N ARG A 261 18.34 -0.16 -11.78
CA ARG A 261 19.55 -0.45 -10.99
C ARG A 261 19.41 -1.79 -10.26
N ASP A 262 20.53 -2.48 -10.08
CA ASP A 262 20.64 -3.72 -9.30
C ASP A 262 21.21 -3.48 -7.89
N TYR A 263 21.32 -2.22 -7.47
CA TYR A 263 21.75 -1.80 -6.14
C TYR A 263 20.95 -0.60 -5.62
N VAL A 264 20.82 -0.49 -4.30
CA VAL A 264 20.12 0.58 -3.59
C VAL A 264 21.08 1.74 -3.29
N LEU A 265 20.56 2.97 -3.35
CA LEU A 265 21.25 4.22 -3.00
C LEU A 265 20.66 4.87 -1.73
N PRO A 266 21.42 5.71 -1.00
CA PRO A 266 20.90 6.49 0.13
C PRO A 266 19.70 7.38 -0.26
N ASP A 267 19.66 7.89 -1.49
CA ASP A 267 18.54 8.69 -1.99
C ASP A 267 17.24 7.87 -2.13
N ASP A 268 17.33 6.56 -2.35
CA ASP A 268 16.16 5.69 -2.35
C ASP A 268 15.51 5.66 -0.97
N VAL A 269 16.33 5.62 0.09
CA VAL A 269 15.84 5.69 1.48
C VAL A 269 15.15 7.02 1.73
N ALA A 270 15.80 8.13 1.41
CA ALA A 270 15.26 9.47 1.64
C ALA A 270 13.91 9.68 0.94
N TYR A 271 13.76 9.17 -0.29
CA TYR A 271 12.55 9.32 -1.11
C TYR A 271 11.31 8.66 -0.50
N ILE A 272 11.47 7.47 0.10
CA ILE A 272 10.31 6.69 0.58
C ILE A 272 10.13 6.75 2.10
N PHE A 273 11.08 7.32 2.84
CA PHE A 273 11.15 7.18 4.29
C PHE A 273 9.92 7.69 5.01
N SER A 274 9.40 8.86 4.62
CA SER A 274 8.20 9.44 5.22
C SER A 274 6.96 8.57 4.94
N ASP A 275 6.75 8.15 3.69
CA ASP A 275 5.56 7.39 3.28
C ASP A 275 5.50 6.01 3.92
N VAL A 276 6.67 5.41 4.18
CA VAL A 276 6.80 4.12 4.87
C VAL A 276 6.70 4.28 6.38
N CYS A 277 7.23 5.35 6.97
CA CYS A 277 7.46 5.43 8.41
C CYS A 277 6.47 6.33 9.16
N ALA A 278 5.86 7.33 8.53
CA ALA A 278 5.04 8.32 9.24
C ALA A 278 3.85 7.70 9.99
N HIS A 279 3.18 6.74 9.39
CA HIS A 279 2.04 6.05 10.01
C HIS A 279 2.45 5.05 11.10
N ARG A 280 3.74 4.79 11.28
CA ARG A 280 4.31 3.89 12.29
C ARG A 280 4.74 4.61 13.56
N LEU A 281 4.82 5.95 13.54
CA LEU A 281 5.21 6.75 14.70
C LEU A 281 4.00 7.07 15.58
N ILE A 282 4.19 6.99 16.89
CA ILE A 282 3.29 7.62 17.86
C ILE A 282 4.02 8.82 18.44
N LEU A 283 3.48 10.00 18.16
CA LEU A 283 4.03 11.25 18.65
C LEU A 283 3.67 11.50 20.11
N SER A 284 4.58 12.15 20.83
CA SER A 284 4.37 12.56 22.23
C SER A 284 3.37 13.73 22.35
N ALA A 285 2.88 13.98 23.56
CA ALA A 285 2.04 15.14 23.82
C ALA A 285 2.76 16.46 23.48
N LYS A 286 4.09 16.51 23.65
CA LYS A 286 4.90 17.68 23.30
C LYS A 286 4.86 17.97 21.80
N ALA A 287 4.89 16.97 20.93
CA ALA A 287 4.79 17.15 19.48
C ALA A 287 3.46 17.83 19.08
N ARG A 288 2.35 17.47 19.77
CA ARG A 288 1.04 18.10 19.52
C ARG A 288 1.01 19.58 19.92
N ILE A 289 1.70 19.93 21.01
CA ILE A 289 1.80 21.34 21.46
C ILE A 289 2.64 22.17 20.47
N THR A 290 3.66 21.55 19.88
CA THR A 290 4.55 22.21 18.89
C THR A 290 4.05 22.09 17.45
N GLU A 291 2.86 21.52 17.23
CA GLU A 291 2.23 21.29 15.91
C GLU A 291 3.12 20.50 14.93
N MET A 292 4.07 19.71 15.44
CA MET A 292 4.94 18.87 14.63
C MET A 292 4.21 17.63 14.15
N SER A 293 4.21 17.40 12.84
CA SER A 293 3.69 16.17 12.23
C SER A 293 4.71 15.03 12.30
N ALA A 294 4.26 13.79 12.05
CA ALA A 294 5.15 12.63 11.95
C ALA A 294 6.16 12.79 10.79
N SER A 295 5.75 13.42 9.68
CA SER A 295 6.63 13.69 8.55
C SER A 295 7.72 14.72 8.89
N ASP A 296 7.38 15.76 9.67
CA ASP A 296 8.37 16.75 10.13
C ASP A 296 9.42 16.10 11.02
N VAL A 297 8.98 15.25 11.98
CA VAL A 297 9.89 14.49 12.84
C VAL A 297 10.80 13.56 12.02
N LEU A 298 10.26 12.88 11.01
CA LEU A 298 11.07 12.02 10.14
C LEU A 298 12.05 12.82 9.28
N ALA A 299 11.71 14.03 8.87
CA ALA A 299 12.63 14.93 8.18
C ALA A 299 13.81 15.35 9.09
N GLU A 300 13.53 15.65 10.39
CA GLU A 300 14.58 15.90 11.37
C GLU A 300 15.48 14.68 11.59
N VAL A 301 14.89 13.47 11.67
CA VAL A 301 15.64 12.21 11.79
C VAL A 301 16.56 11.98 10.58
N LEU A 302 16.05 12.18 9.36
CA LEU A 302 16.84 12.05 8.13
C LEU A 302 18.00 13.06 8.08
N ALA A 303 17.77 14.28 8.57
CA ALA A 303 18.81 15.32 8.60
C ALA A 303 19.88 15.07 9.67
N ALA A 304 19.52 14.43 10.79
CA ALA A 304 20.42 14.17 11.91
C ALA A 304 21.33 12.96 11.71
N VAL A 305 20.90 11.95 10.92
CA VAL A 305 21.67 10.72 10.70
C VAL A 305 22.55 10.88 9.46
N PRO A 306 23.89 10.74 9.58
CA PRO A 306 24.80 10.85 8.44
C PRO A 306 24.50 9.81 7.36
N ARG A 307 24.46 10.25 6.11
CA ARG A 307 24.36 9.36 4.95
C ARG A 307 25.70 8.64 4.71
N PRO A 308 25.70 7.38 4.29
CA PRO A 308 26.93 6.69 3.93
C PRO A 308 27.54 7.30 2.66
N ASP A 309 28.85 7.59 2.71
CA ASP A 309 29.60 8.20 1.61
C ASP A 309 29.91 7.21 0.46
N ARG A 310 29.89 5.91 0.75
CA ARG A 310 30.16 4.81 -0.20
C ARG A 310 29.15 3.71 0.01
N VAL A 311 28.54 3.30 -1.08
CA VAL A 311 27.54 2.23 -1.13
C VAL A 311 27.95 1.21 -2.20
#